data_4fc7c7eaafe690b2556a7ca7773bf58b
#
_entry.id   4fc7c7eaafe690b2556a7ca7773bf58b
#
_cell.length_a   1.000
_cell.length_b   1.000
_cell.length_c   1.000
_cell.angle_alpha   90.00
_cell.angle_beta   90.00
_cell.angle_gamma   90.00
#
_symmetry.space_group_name_H-M   'P 1'
#
loop_
_entity.id
_entity.type
_entity.pdbx_description
1 polymer ?
#
loop_
_entity_poly.entity_id
_entity_poly.type
_entity_poly.pdbx_seq_one_letter_code
_entity_poly.pdbx_strand_id
1 'polypeptide(L)'
;MAHVDDQRVARVLDALEAQHPGAQLLVNDPWSIYYLTGFYAEMFERFCGVLLARGSEPAILVNALHQLPKYDNARVAYHNDTDVVADAIASEIDPTKPLGIDAVMRSGFLMPLM
;
A
#
# COMPACT_ATOMS: atom_id res chain seq x y z
N MET A 1 18.16 -8.33 -5.14
CA MET A 1 16.95 -7.56 -5.45
C MET A 1 15.81 -8.09 -4.61
N ALA A 2 15.03 -7.21 -3.99
CA ALA A 2 13.90 -7.62 -3.17
C ALA A 2 12.71 -8.05 -4.04
N HIS A 3 11.79 -8.79 -3.43
CA HIS A 3 10.69 -9.42 -4.14
C HIS A 3 9.45 -9.45 -3.26
N VAL A 4 8.35 -8.93 -3.78
CA VAL A 4 7.04 -9.07 -3.13
C VAL A 4 6.55 -10.49 -3.38
N ASP A 5 5.96 -11.13 -2.37
CA ASP A 5 5.46 -12.49 -2.49
C ASP A 5 4.19 -12.52 -3.35
N ASP A 6 4.35 -12.90 -4.61
CA ASP A 6 3.26 -12.90 -5.59
C ASP A 6 2.11 -13.83 -5.19
N GLN A 7 2.40 -14.95 -4.54
CA GLN A 7 1.37 -15.90 -4.11
C GLN A 7 0.52 -15.32 -2.98
N ARG A 8 1.15 -14.60 -2.05
CA ARG A 8 0.44 -13.94 -0.95
C ARG A 8 -0.41 -12.80 -1.48
N VAL A 9 0.12 -12.01 -2.39
CA VAL A 9 -0.63 -10.94 -3.06
C VAL A 9 -1.84 -11.52 -3.80
N ALA A 10 -1.65 -12.60 -4.55
CA ALA A 10 -2.74 -13.26 -5.29
C ALA A 10 -3.85 -13.73 -4.34
N ARG A 11 -3.50 -14.33 -3.21
CA ARG A 11 -4.50 -14.78 -2.23
C ARG A 11 -5.29 -13.61 -1.63
N VAL A 12 -4.62 -12.51 -1.35
CA VAL A 12 -5.29 -11.31 -0.83
C VAL A 12 -6.24 -10.73 -1.90
N LEU A 13 -5.79 -10.63 -3.14
CA LEU A 13 -6.61 -10.11 -4.24
C LEU A 13 -7.77 -11.03 -4.56
N ASP A 14 -7.60 -12.36 -4.48
CA ASP A 14 -8.70 -13.30 -4.69
C ASP A 14 -9.78 -13.15 -3.61
N ALA A 15 -9.37 -13.01 -2.34
CA ALA A 15 -10.32 -12.78 -1.25
C ALA A 15 -11.04 -11.45 -1.39
N LEU A 16 -10.34 -10.41 -1.80
CA LEU A 16 -10.92 -9.09 -2.04
C LEU A 16 -11.94 -9.14 -3.18
N GLU A 17 -11.58 -9.79 -4.29
CA GLU A 17 -12.47 -9.91 -5.47
C GLU A 17 -13.74 -10.68 -5.13
N ALA A 18 -13.65 -11.70 -4.27
CA ALA A 18 -14.81 -12.48 -3.85
C ALA A 18 -15.82 -11.65 -3.07
N GLN A 19 -15.36 -10.66 -2.30
CA GLN A 19 -16.21 -9.81 -1.46
C GLN A 19 -16.58 -8.48 -2.13
N HIS A 20 -15.63 -7.89 -2.86
CA HIS A 20 -15.78 -6.57 -3.47
C HIS A 20 -15.16 -6.59 -4.87
N PRO A 21 -15.89 -7.10 -5.87
CA PRO A 21 -15.35 -7.18 -7.24
C PRO A 21 -14.84 -5.85 -7.76
N GLY A 22 -13.66 -5.86 -8.35
CA GLY A 22 -13.03 -4.69 -8.94
C GLY A 22 -12.36 -3.73 -7.94
N ALA A 23 -12.34 -4.08 -6.64
CA ALA A 23 -11.74 -3.21 -5.63
C ALA A 23 -10.21 -3.24 -5.66
N GLN A 24 -9.62 -2.15 -5.21
CA GLN A 24 -8.21 -2.05 -4.86
C GLN A 24 -8.08 -2.01 -3.33
N LEU A 25 -6.93 -2.40 -2.80
CA LEU A 25 -6.70 -2.47 -1.36
C LEU A 25 -5.44 -1.70 -0.96
N LEU A 26 -5.59 -0.78 -0.02
CA LEU A 26 -4.47 -0.10 0.61
C LEU A 26 -4.17 -0.76 1.96
N VAL A 27 -3.04 -1.44 2.05
CA VAL A 27 -2.59 -2.13 3.26
C VAL A 27 -1.71 -1.19 4.05
N ASN A 28 -2.05 -0.93 5.30
CA ASN A 28 -1.34 -0.01 6.18
C ASN A 28 -0.79 -0.68 7.45
N ASP A 29 -1.25 -1.89 7.78
CA ASP A 29 -0.75 -2.63 8.93
C ASP A 29 0.70 -3.07 8.72
N PRO A 30 1.65 -2.71 9.63
CA PRO A 30 3.07 -3.04 9.47
C PRO A 30 3.36 -4.52 9.31
N TRP A 31 2.64 -5.38 10.03
CA TRP A 31 2.84 -6.82 9.95
C TRP A 31 2.34 -7.40 8.63
N SER A 32 1.21 -6.86 8.13
CA SER A 32 0.69 -7.25 6.81
C SER A 32 1.63 -6.80 5.70
N ILE A 33 2.18 -5.60 5.80
CA ILE A 33 3.20 -5.11 4.86
C ILE A 33 4.41 -6.02 4.86
N TYR A 34 4.90 -6.38 6.05
CA TYR A 34 6.03 -7.30 6.19
C TYR A 34 5.72 -8.68 5.57
N TYR A 35 4.51 -9.19 5.81
CA TYR A 35 4.06 -10.46 5.25
C TYR A 35 4.11 -10.47 3.72
N LEU A 36 3.77 -9.34 3.09
CA LEU A 36 3.72 -9.23 1.63
C LEU A 36 5.09 -8.89 1.02
N THR A 37 5.85 -8.02 1.68
CA THR A 37 7.01 -7.37 1.06
C THR A 37 8.35 -7.75 1.67
N GLY A 38 8.35 -8.34 2.88
CA GLY A 38 9.57 -8.57 3.64
C GLY A 38 10.12 -7.32 4.31
N PHE A 39 9.44 -6.19 4.19
CA PHE A 39 9.85 -4.91 4.79
C PHE A 39 8.94 -4.56 5.95
N TYR A 40 9.53 -4.32 7.13
CA TYR A 40 8.80 -3.88 8.32
C TYR A 40 9.19 -2.45 8.66
N ALA A 41 8.19 -1.57 8.74
CA ALA A 41 8.38 -0.20 9.19
C ALA A 41 7.36 0.11 10.28
N GLU A 42 7.82 0.52 11.45
CA GLU A 42 6.92 1.08 12.44
C GLU A 42 6.41 2.43 11.96
N MET A 43 5.09 2.56 11.97
CA MET A 43 4.44 3.80 11.60
C MET A 43 4.09 4.58 12.85
N PHE A 44 4.89 5.57 13.20
CA PHE A 44 4.49 6.53 14.23
C PHE A 44 3.70 7.66 13.58
N GLU A 45 4.38 8.58 12.92
CA GLU A 45 3.78 9.72 12.25
C GLU A 45 3.87 9.63 10.73
N ARG A 46 4.80 8.82 10.22
CA ARG A 46 5.05 8.69 8.79
C ARG A 46 4.28 7.52 8.20
N PHE A 47 3.60 7.78 7.12
CA PHE A 47 2.81 6.76 6.44
C PHE A 47 3.69 5.76 5.70
N CYS A 48 3.34 4.49 5.82
CA CYS A 48 3.81 3.42 4.95
C CYS A 48 2.63 2.56 4.55
N GLY A 49 2.49 2.26 3.27
CA GLY A 49 1.39 1.46 2.79
C GLY A 49 1.75 0.69 1.53
N VAL A 50 0.95 -0.33 1.22
CA VAL A 50 1.07 -1.09 -0.02
C VAL A 50 -0.28 -1.08 -0.70
N LEU A 51 -0.32 -0.58 -1.92
CA LEU A 51 -1.52 -0.57 -2.74
C LEU A 51 -1.52 -1.80 -3.65
N LEU A 52 -2.57 -2.59 -3.54
CA LEU A 52 -2.76 -3.81 -4.34
C LEU A 52 -3.97 -3.63 -5.24
N ALA A 53 -3.81 -3.95 -6.51
CA ALA A 53 -4.90 -3.96 -7.48
C ALA A 53 -4.64 -5.06 -8.51
N ARG A 54 -5.70 -5.75 -8.91
CA ARG A 54 -5.59 -6.79 -9.93
C ARG A 54 -5.22 -6.16 -11.27
N GLY A 55 -4.25 -6.75 -11.95
CA GLY A 55 -3.78 -6.25 -13.25
C GLY A 55 -2.70 -5.16 -13.16
N SER A 56 -2.29 -4.79 -11.96
CA SER A 56 -1.21 -3.83 -11.73
C SER A 56 -0.18 -4.40 -10.76
N GLU A 57 1.08 -4.01 -10.91
CA GLU A 57 2.06 -4.38 -9.91
C GLU A 57 1.79 -3.65 -8.59
N PRO A 58 2.13 -4.25 -7.44
CA PRO A 58 1.99 -3.58 -6.15
C PRO A 58 2.79 -2.28 -6.10
N ALA A 59 2.23 -1.27 -5.44
CA ALA A 59 2.91 -0.02 -5.18
C ALA A 59 3.20 0.10 -3.68
N ILE A 60 4.46 0.25 -3.32
CA ILE A 60 4.88 0.46 -1.93
C ILE A 60 5.05 1.97 -1.74
N LEU A 61 4.19 2.56 -0.90
CA LEU A 61 4.22 3.99 -0.60
C LEU A 61 4.94 4.19 0.73
N VAL A 62 6.03 4.92 0.73
CA VAL A 62 6.87 5.05 1.91
C VAL A 62 7.54 6.42 1.95
N ASN A 63 7.77 6.91 3.17
CA ASN A 63 8.52 8.16 3.36
C ASN A 63 9.97 7.99 2.89
N ALA A 64 10.50 9.03 2.25
CA ALA A 64 11.84 9.01 1.68
C ALA A 64 12.97 8.81 2.72
N LEU A 65 12.67 8.94 4.01
CA LEU A 65 13.62 8.60 5.07
C LEU A 65 13.91 7.11 5.18
N HIS A 66 13.00 6.28 4.67
CA HIS A 66 13.22 4.83 4.60
C HIS A 66 13.92 4.50 3.30
N GLN A 67 14.98 3.72 3.40
CA GLN A 67 15.71 3.26 2.23
C GLN A 67 15.35 1.80 1.97
N LEU A 68 14.47 1.58 1.01
CA LEU A 68 14.07 0.24 0.62
C LEU A 68 15.03 -0.34 -0.40
N PRO A 69 15.23 -1.67 -0.39
CA PRO A 69 15.89 -2.32 -1.50
C PRO A 69 15.07 -2.14 -2.78
N LYS A 70 15.70 -2.32 -3.91
CA LYS A 70 15.00 -2.30 -5.19
C LYS A 70 14.17 -3.57 -5.35
N TYR A 71 12.89 -3.43 -5.68
CA TYR A 71 11.99 -4.55 -5.94
C TYR A 71 11.92 -4.84 -7.44
N ASP A 72 11.86 -6.12 -7.80
CA ASP A 72 11.75 -6.54 -9.20
C ASP A 72 10.29 -6.67 -9.68
N ASN A 73 9.34 -6.75 -8.75
CA ASN A 73 7.92 -6.97 -9.06
C ASN A 73 7.00 -5.99 -8.34
N ALA A 74 7.53 -4.87 -7.90
CA ALA A 74 6.75 -3.83 -7.25
C ALA A 74 7.37 -2.47 -7.52
N ARG A 75 6.51 -1.44 -7.51
CA ARG A 75 6.93 -0.07 -7.63
C ARG A 75 7.05 0.54 -6.23
N VAL A 76 8.11 1.29 -5.98
CA VAL A 76 8.26 2.04 -4.73
C VAL A 76 8.04 3.52 -5.00
N ALA A 77 7.04 4.09 -4.34
CA ALA A 77 6.70 5.50 -4.44
C ALA A 77 7.09 6.22 -3.14
N TYR A 78 8.05 7.12 -3.22
CA TYR A 78 8.53 7.87 -2.07
C TYR A 78 7.80 9.20 -1.93
N HIS A 79 7.56 9.61 -0.69
CA HIS A 79 7.09 10.95 -0.36
C HIS A 79 7.97 11.55 0.74
N ASN A 80 8.01 12.88 0.81
CA ASN A 80 8.79 13.62 1.81
C ASN A 80 7.90 14.13 2.93
N ASP A 81 8.51 14.52 4.05
CA ASP A 81 7.77 15.11 5.18
C ASP A 81 7.07 16.41 4.81
N THR A 82 7.54 17.09 3.77
CA THR A 82 6.92 18.34 3.25
C THR A 82 5.74 18.07 2.33
N ASP A 83 5.55 16.84 1.89
CA ASP A 83 4.43 16.48 1.01
C ASP A 83 3.15 16.28 1.81
N VAL A 84 2.01 16.56 1.18
CA VAL A 84 0.72 16.17 1.72
C VAL A 84 0.53 14.68 1.45
N VAL A 85 0.53 13.86 2.51
CA VAL A 85 0.48 12.40 2.39
C VAL A 85 -0.77 11.94 1.63
N ALA A 86 -1.92 12.57 1.89
CA ALA A 86 -3.16 12.23 1.18
C ALA A 86 -3.02 12.40 -0.32
N ASP A 87 -2.32 13.44 -0.79
CA ASP A 87 -2.08 13.64 -2.22
C ASP A 87 -1.16 12.57 -2.79
N ALA A 88 -0.13 12.18 -2.06
CA ALA A 88 0.77 11.11 -2.46
C ALA A 88 0.03 9.77 -2.61
N ILE A 89 -0.85 9.45 -1.66
CA ILE A 89 -1.68 8.25 -1.70
C ILE A 89 -2.66 8.34 -2.88
N ALA A 90 -3.36 9.47 -3.01
CA ALA A 90 -4.37 9.66 -4.05
C ALA A 90 -3.79 9.55 -5.45
N SER A 91 -2.55 9.96 -5.66
CA SER A 91 -1.89 9.87 -6.97
C SER A 91 -1.68 8.41 -7.43
N GLU A 92 -1.66 7.45 -6.51
CA GLU A 92 -1.47 6.03 -6.81
C GLU A 92 -2.79 5.27 -6.92
N ILE A 93 -3.88 5.79 -6.35
CA ILE A 93 -5.19 5.15 -6.34
C ILE A 93 -5.90 5.38 -7.67
N ASP A 94 -6.56 4.34 -8.19
CA ASP A 94 -7.48 4.47 -9.31
C ASP A 94 -8.84 4.97 -8.79
N PRO A 95 -9.25 6.21 -9.11
CA PRO A 95 -10.49 6.77 -8.57
C PRO A 95 -11.76 6.09 -9.13
N THR A 96 -11.63 5.24 -10.15
CA THR A 96 -12.76 4.51 -10.72
C THR A 96 -13.04 3.18 -10.03
N LYS A 97 -12.17 2.77 -9.10
CA LYS A 97 -12.30 1.50 -8.37
C LYS A 97 -12.60 1.74 -6.90
N PRO A 98 -13.45 0.90 -6.28
CA PRO A 98 -13.63 0.94 -4.83
C PRO A 98 -12.30 0.75 -4.11
N LEU A 99 -12.09 1.48 -3.03
CA LEU A 99 -10.90 1.39 -2.20
C LEU A 99 -11.22 0.70 -0.89
N GLY A 100 -10.55 -0.45 -0.65
CA GLY A 100 -10.53 -1.10 0.65
C GLY A 100 -9.33 -0.63 1.46
N ILE A 101 -9.48 -0.60 2.76
CA ILE A 101 -8.40 -0.31 3.70
C ILE A 101 -8.38 -1.38 4.79
N ASP A 102 -7.24 -1.57 5.44
CA ASP A 102 -7.19 -2.44 6.60
C ASP A 102 -7.66 -1.70 7.87
N ALA A 103 -7.99 -2.48 8.90
CA ALA A 103 -8.65 -1.95 10.11
C ALA A 103 -7.73 -1.07 10.97
N VAL A 104 -6.43 -1.09 10.75
CA VAL A 104 -5.47 -0.33 11.56
C VAL A 104 -5.07 1.00 10.95
N MET A 105 -5.62 1.36 9.79
CA MET A 105 -5.30 2.63 9.14
C MET A 105 -5.71 3.80 10.04
N ARG A 106 -4.75 4.67 10.33
CA ARG A 106 -5.00 5.82 11.19
C ARG A 106 -5.95 6.82 10.52
N SER A 107 -6.86 7.40 11.29
CA SER A 107 -7.82 8.38 10.79
C SER A 107 -7.15 9.60 10.16
N GLY A 108 -5.97 10.00 10.63
CA GLY A 108 -5.21 11.09 10.04
C GLY A 108 -4.79 10.86 8.60
N PHE A 109 -4.67 9.58 8.19
CA PHE A 109 -4.40 9.24 6.80
C PHE A 109 -5.68 8.92 6.03
N LEU A 110 -6.68 8.35 6.70
CA LEU A 110 -7.92 7.91 6.07
C LEU A 110 -8.86 9.07 5.75
N MET A 111 -9.10 9.95 6.71
CA MET A 111 -10.13 10.99 6.56
C MET A 111 -9.88 11.92 5.37
N PRO A 112 -8.65 12.35 5.06
CA PRO A 112 -8.40 13.16 3.87
C PRO A 112 -8.69 12.45 2.55
N LEU A 113 -8.81 11.11 2.55
CA LEU A 113 -9.10 10.33 1.35
C LEU A 113 -10.60 10.10 1.13
N MET A 114 -11.40 10.45 2.11
CA MET A 114 -12.87 10.25 2.05
C MET A 114 -13.58 11.36 1.29
#